data_d11a6487b69ab8979a790c942a401af2
#
_entry.id   d11a6487b69ab8979a790c942a401af2
#
_cell.length_a   1.000
_cell.length_b   1.000
_cell.length_c   1.000
_cell.angle_alpha   90.00
_cell.angle_beta   90.00
_cell.angle_gamma   90.00
#
_symmetry.space_group_name_H-M   'P 1'
#
loop_
_entity.id
_entity.type
_entity.pdbx_description
1 polymer ?
#
loop_
_entity_poly.entity_id
_entity_poly.type
_entity_poly.pdbx_seq_one_letter_code
_entity_poly.pdbx_strand_id
1 'polypeptide(L)'
;MATVTPRTLSGFMELLPAPQQQMERMMEILRTTYSRYGFTPLDTPAIEASEVLLAKGGGETEKQIYRFQKGDADLSLRFDLTVPLAKYVALHYNDLAFPFRRYQIGKVYRGERAQRGRFREFYQADIDIIGDGKLDITNEAEIPSIIYQTFTSLGLTRFQIRVNNRKILNGFYAMLGLTEQSGDIMRTVDKLDKIGAGKVRTCLTEDVGLTAEQADEIMRFISITGSNRQVLDALAGYQGRHELFDQGLEELNTVTRYLSAFGVPEENFAVDLTIARGLDYYTGTV
;
A
#
# COMPACT_ATOMS: atom_id res chain seq x y z
N MET A 1 -19.31 -45.62 -8.78
CA MET A 1 -18.91 -44.33 -8.18
C MET A 1 -18.68 -43.35 -9.31
N ALA A 2 -19.24 -42.14 -9.23
CA ALA A 2 -18.94 -41.12 -10.26
C ALA A 2 -17.47 -40.67 -10.13
N THR A 3 -16.72 -40.73 -11.23
CA THR A 3 -15.33 -40.31 -11.28
C THR A 3 -15.27 -38.76 -11.31
N VAL A 4 -14.60 -38.15 -10.34
CA VAL A 4 -14.40 -36.69 -10.30
C VAL A 4 -13.18 -36.35 -11.13
N THR A 5 -13.30 -35.43 -12.09
CA THR A 5 -12.16 -34.93 -12.85
C THR A 5 -11.35 -33.95 -12.00
N PRO A 6 -10.07 -34.22 -11.71
CA PRO A 6 -9.22 -33.32 -10.94
C PRO A 6 -9.04 -32.00 -11.69
N ARG A 7 -9.18 -30.89 -10.98
CA ARG A 7 -8.96 -29.54 -11.53
C ARG A 7 -8.59 -28.55 -10.45
N THR A 8 -7.70 -27.63 -10.77
CA THR A 8 -7.42 -26.45 -9.94
C THR A 8 -8.49 -25.38 -10.15
N LEU A 9 -8.92 -24.73 -9.10
CA LEU A 9 -9.87 -23.61 -9.19
C LEU A 9 -9.24 -22.42 -9.91
N SER A 10 -10.03 -21.71 -10.70
CA SER A 10 -9.57 -20.49 -11.38
C SER A 10 -9.12 -19.44 -10.37
N GLY A 11 -7.89 -18.94 -10.53
CA GLY A 11 -7.27 -17.96 -9.63
C GLY A 11 -6.60 -18.57 -8.39
N PHE A 12 -6.55 -19.89 -8.30
CA PHE A 12 -5.75 -20.62 -7.30
C PHE A 12 -4.57 -21.27 -8.00
N MET A 13 -3.43 -21.32 -7.34
CA MET A 13 -2.19 -21.77 -7.94
C MET A 13 -1.69 -23.02 -7.22
N GLU A 14 -1.38 -24.04 -8.01
CA GLU A 14 -0.67 -25.24 -7.58
C GLU A 14 0.67 -25.27 -8.30
N LEU A 15 1.75 -25.19 -7.54
CA LEU A 15 3.09 -25.23 -8.09
C LEU A 15 3.61 -26.67 -8.12
N LEU A 16 4.27 -27.02 -9.21
CA LEU A 16 5.07 -28.24 -9.28
C LEU A 16 6.31 -28.13 -8.37
N PRO A 17 6.97 -29.25 -8.01
CA PRO A 17 8.07 -29.23 -7.04
C PRO A 17 9.19 -28.23 -7.33
N ALA A 18 9.62 -28.08 -8.58
CA ALA A 18 10.72 -27.17 -8.92
C ALA A 18 10.35 -25.67 -8.74
N PRO A 19 9.22 -25.16 -9.29
CA PRO A 19 8.76 -23.79 -8.95
C PRO A 19 8.43 -23.62 -7.47
N GLN A 20 7.93 -24.65 -6.77
CA GLN A 20 7.69 -24.57 -5.31
C GLN A 20 9.00 -24.36 -4.54
N GLN A 21 10.08 -25.05 -4.91
CA GLN A 21 11.39 -24.83 -4.30
C GLN A 21 11.91 -23.40 -4.52
N GLN A 22 11.63 -22.80 -5.68
CA GLN A 22 11.97 -21.39 -5.90
C GLN A 22 11.16 -20.46 -5.01
N MET A 23 9.86 -20.73 -4.84
CA MET A 23 8.99 -19.97 -3.92
C MET A 23 9.51 -20.04 -2.48
N GLU A 24 9.90 -21.24 -2.01
CA GLU A 24 10.47 -21.41 -0.65
C GLU A 24 11.77 -20.61 -0.48
N ARG A 25 12.65 -20.60 -1.48
CA ARG A 25 13.88 -19.79 -1.45
C ARG A 25 13.58 -18.30 -1.38
N MET A 26 12.59 -17.83 -2.13
CA MET A 26 12.14 -16.42 -2.05
C MET A 26 11.62 -16.10 -0.67
N MET A 27 10.75 -16.94 -0.10
CA MET A 27 10.22 -16.77 1.26
C MET A 27 11.33 -16.78 2.32
N GLU A 28 12.36 -17.60 2.16
CA GLU A 28 13.50 -17.62 3.09
C GLU A 28 14.35 -16.35 3.01
N ILE A 29 14.55 -15.80 1.81
CA ILE A 29 15.22 -14.49 1.63
C ILE A 29 14.42 -13.40 2.33
N LEU A 30 13.09 -13.38 2.19
CA LEU A 30 12.21 -12.44 2.86
C LEU A 30 12.33 -12.54 4.40
N ARG A 31 12.18 -13.74 4.95
CA ARG A 31 12.31 -14.00 6.40
C ARG A 31 13.65 -13.53 6.93
N THR A 32 14.73 -13.91 6.25
CA THR A 32 16.10 -13.54 6.65
C THR A 32 16.31 -12.03 6.61
N THR A 33 15.84 -11.37 5.54
CA THR A 33 15.94 -9.93 5.40
C THR A 33 15.17 -9.22 6.52
N TYR A 34 13.91 -9.57 6.72
CA TYR A 34 13.07 -8.92 7.75
C TYR A 34 13.62 -9.13 9.17
N SER A 35 14.08 -10.35 9.49
CA SER A 35 14.68 -10.64 10.80
C SER A 35 15.94 -9.81 11.09
N ARG A 36 16.77 -9.51 10.07
CA ARG A 36 17.95 -8.64 10.22
C ARG A 36 17.61 -7.21 10.61
N TYR A 37 16.40 -6.74 10.26
CA TYR A 37 15.88 -5.43 10.68
C TYR A 37 15.08 -5.48 11.98
N GLY A 38 15.15 -6.58 12.72
CA GLY A 38 14.51 -6.74 14.03
C GLY A 38 13.01 -6.98 13.97
N PHE A 39 12.46 -7.38 12.83
CA PHE A 39 11.08 -7.81 12.75
C PHE A 39 10.92 -9.24 13.27
N THR A 40 9.92 -9.47 14.10
CA THR A 40 9.58 -10.78 14.63
C THR A 40 8.49 -11.45 13.78
N PRO A 41 8.53 -12.77 13.62
CA PRO A 41 7.50 -13.48 12.88
C PRO A 41 6.16 -13.44 13.61
N LEU A 42 5.09 -13.25 12.86
CA LEU A 42 3.71 -13.37 13.32
C LEU A 42 2.92 -14.20 12.31
N ASP A 43 1.99 -15.00 12.77
CA ASP A 43 0.95 -15.60 11.92
C ASP A 43 -0.41 -15.43 12.60
N THR A 44 -1.39 -14.98 11.82
CA THR A 44 -2.78 -14.84 12.24
C THR A 44 -3.64 -15.87 11.50
N PRO A 45 -4.79 -16.29 12.05
CA PRO A 45 -5.67 -17.24 11.38
C PRO A 45 -6.07 -16.79 9.97
N ALA A 46 -6.16 -17.74 9.03
CA ALA A 46 -6.68 -17.48 7.69
C ALA A 46 -8.20 -17.25 7.68
N ILE A 47 -8.89 -17.74 8.70
CA ILE A 47 -10.34 -17.61 8.88
C ILE A 47 -10.55 -16.72 10.11
N GLU A 48 -11.38 -15.71 9.94
CA GLU A 48 -11.78 -14.76 10.99
C GLU A 48 -13.29 -14.64 11.05
N ALA A 49 -13.81 -14.11 12.15
CA ALA A 49 -15.20 -13.70 12.22
C ALA A 49 -15.46 -12.59 11.19
N SER A 50 -16.56 -12.70 10.44
CA SER A 50 -16.87 -11.74 9.38
C SER A 50 -16.96 -10.31 9.89
N GLU A 51 -17.45 -10.09 11.10
CA GLU A 51 -17.52 -8.76 11.74
C GLU A 51 -16.15 -8.09 11.89
N VAL A 52 -15.09 -8.86 12.14
CA VAL A 52 -13.71 -8.33 12.25
C VAL A 52 -13.22 -7.83 10.91
N LEU A 53 -13.35 -8.63 9.84
CA LEU A 53 -12.85 -8.27 8.51
C LEU A 53 -13.70 -7.17 7.86
N LEU A 54 -14.98 -7.06 8.22
CA LEU A 54 -15.91 -6.08 7.71
C LEU A 54 -15.97 -4.80 8.56
N ALA A 55 -15.26 -4.71 9.69
CA ALA A 55 -15.28 -3.56 10.60
C ALA A 55 -14.94 -2.21 9.93
N LYS A 56 -14.12 -2.23 8.91
CA LYS A 56 -13.87 -1.10 7.99
C LYS A 56 -14.35 -1.40 6.56
N GLY A 57 -15.27 -2.36 6.43
CA GLY A 57 -15.86 -2.73 5.15
C GLY A 57 -16.68 -1.60 4.57
N GLY A 58 -16.67 -1.50 3.27
CA GLY A 58 -17.43 -0.57 2.47
C GLY A 58 -17.06 -0.74 1.00
N GLY A 59 -18.04 -0.73 0.13
CA GLY A 59 -17.85 -0.71 -1.30
C GLY A 59 -17.28 -2.01 -1.92
N GLU A 60 -16.24 -1.89 -2.70
CA GLU A 60 -15.67 -2.98 -3.52
C GLU A 60 -15.00 -4.09 -2.69
N THR A 61 -14.36 -3.75 -1.56
CA THR A 61 -13.63 -4.70 -0.72
C THR A 61 -14.58 -5.75 -0.13
N GLU A 62 -15.75 -5.34 0.35
CA GLU A 62 -16.74 -6.25 0.92
C GLU A 62 -17.21 -7.29 -0.08
N LYS A 63 -17.38 -6.92 -1.35
CA LYS A 63 -17.79 -7.82 -2.44
C LYS A 63 -16.73 -8.87 -2.79
N GLN A 64 -15.48 -8.63 -2.41
CA GLN A 64 -14.34 -9.50 -2.72
C GLN A 64 -13.97 -10.43 -1.57
N ILE A 65 -14.54 -10.24 -0.37
CA ILE A 65 -14.29 -11.12 0.78
C ILE A 65 -15.03 -12.46 0.58
N TYR A 66 -14.29 -13.57 0.73
CA TYR A 66 -14.90 -14.89 0.79
C TYR A 66 -15.55 -15.08 2.15
N ARG A 67 -16.88 -15.14 2.16
CA ARG A 67 -17.72 -15.30 3.36
C ARG A 67 -18.48 -16.60 3.30
N PHE A 68 -18.60 -17.28 4.43
CA PHE A 68 -19.31 -18.55 4.54
C PHE A 68 -19.81 -18.77 5.97
N GLN A 69 -20.79 -19.67 6.13
CA GLN A 69 -21.29 -20.06 7.44
C GLN A 69 -20.80 -21.45 7.82
N LYS A 70 -20.49 -21.66 9.10
CA LYS A 70 -20.22 -22.96 9.69
C LYS A 70 -20.97 -23.07 11.01
N GLY A 71 -22.07 -23.85 11.02
CA GLY A 71 -23.05 -23.80 12.11
C GLY A 71 -23.63 -22.38 12.24
N ASP A 72 -23.61 -21.83 13.43
CA ASP A 72 -24.10 -20.47 13.72
C ASP A 72 -23.02 -19.39 13.51
N ALA A 73 -21.77 -19.79 13.17
CA ALA A 73 -20.67 -18.86 12.99
C ALA A 73 -20.62 -18.29 11.56
N ASP A 74 -20.61 -16.95 11.46
CA ASP A 74 -20.40 -16.21 10.22
C ASP A 74 -18.92 -15.91 10.07
N LEU A 75 -18.28 -16.54 9.08
CA LEU A 75 -16.85 -16.61 8.91
C LEU A 75 -16.43 -16.06 7.56
N SER A 76 -15.20 -15.53 7.50
CA SER A 76 -14.59 -15.05 6.26
C SER A 76 -13.14 -15.45 6.16
N LEU A 77 -12.65 -15.62 4.92
CA LEU A 77 -11.22 -15.73 4.66
C LEU A 77 -10.60 -14.33 4.67
N ARG A 78 -9.41 -14.19 5.29
CA ARG A 78 -8.67 -12.92 5.35
C ARG A 78 -8.37 -12.37 3.96
N PHE A 79 -8.72 -11.10 3.75
CA PHE A 79 -8.51 -10.36 2.51
C PHE A 79 -7.09 -9.80 2.40
N ASP A 80 -6.52 -9.45 3.54
CA ASP A 80 -5.16 -8.94 3.76
C ASP A 80 -4.60 -9.47 5.08
N LEU A 81 -3.38 -9.04 5.44
CA LEU A 81 -2.77 -9.34 6.73
C LEU A 81 -2.86 -8.16 7.71
N THR A 82 -3.37 -7.02 7.28
CA THR A 82 -3.42 -5.76 8.04
C THR A 82 -4.58 -5.75 9.03
N VAL A 83 -5.80 -6.12 8.60
CA VAL A 83 -6.97 -6.15 9.50
C VAL A 83 -6.81 -7.22 10.59
N PRO A 84 -6.36 -8.46 10.28
CA PRO A 84 -6.02 -9.44 11.32
C PRO A 84 -4.93 -8.96 12.27
N LEU A 85 -3.92 -8.20 11.79
CA LEU A 85 -2.91 -7.60 12.66
C LEU A 85 -3.52 -6.56 13.60
N ALA A 86 -4.39 -5.68 13.11
CA ALA A 86 -5.03 -4.68 13.94
C ALA A 86 -5.83 -5.32 15.09
N LYS A 87 -6.59 -6.39 14.79
CA LYS A 87 -7.26 -7.21 15.79
C LYS A 87 -6.27 -7.83 16.78
N TYR A 88 -5.18 -8.43 16.27
CA TYR A 88 -4.17 -9.06 17.11
C TYR A 88 -3.55 -8.07 18.10
N VAL A 89 -3.15 -6.88 17.61
CA VAL A 89 -2.56 -5.84 18.47
C VAL A 89 -3.57 -5.36 19.51
N ALA A 90 -4.83 -5.14 19.14
CA ALA A 90 -5.87 -4.74 20.09
C ALA A 90 -6.10 -5.80 21.18
N LEU A 91 -6.06 -7.09 20.81
CA LEU A 91 -6.27 -8.20 21.75
C LEU A 91 -5.09 -8.38 22.71
N HIS A 92 -3.86 -8.20 22.23
CA HIS A 92 -2.62 -8.48 22.96
C HIS A 92 -1.85 -7.21 23.34
N TYR A 93 -2.52 -6.06 23.36
CA TYR A 93 -1.87 -4.77 23.58
C TYR A 93 -0.94 -4.74 24.81
N ASN A 94 -1.39 -5.31 25.92
CA ASN A 94 -0.64 -5.35 27.17
C ASN A 94 0.53 -6.36 27.19
N ASP A 95 0.55 -7.28 26.22
CA ASP A 95 1.60 -8.30 26.09
C ASP A 95 2.68 -7.91 25.11
N LEU A 96 2.47 -6.82 24.34
CA LEU A 96 3.37 -6.36 23.28
C LEU A 96 4.30 -5.25 23.77
N ALA A 97 5.54 -5.28 23.31
CA ALA A 97 6.48 -4.18 23.47
C ALA A 97 6.44 -3.25 22.24
N PHE A 98 6.35 -1.94 22.48
CA PHE A 98 6.31 -0.93 21.42
C PHE A 98 7.62 -0.15 21.30
N PRO A 99 8.06 0.26 20.08
CA PRO A 99 7.40 -0.01 18.81
C PRO A 99 7.40 -1.50 18.47
N PHE A 100 6.22 -2.05 18.18
CA PHE A 100 6.06 -3.46 17.81
C PHE A 100 6.41 -3.64 16.34
N ARG A 101 7.41 -4.47 16.06
CA ARG A 101 7.93 -4.74 14.72
C ARG A 101 7.64 -6.19 14.36
N ARG A 102 6.77 -6.42 13.39
CA ARG A 102 6.40 -7.77 12.96
C ARG A 102 6.55 -7.95 11.46
N TYR A 103 6.79 -9.18 11.03
CA TYR A 103 6.55 -9.58 9.66
C TYR A 103 5.59 -10.77 9.60
N GLN A 104 4.84 -10.86 8.52
CA GLN A 104 4.00 -12.02 8.22
C GLN A 104 4.08 -12.34 6.74
N ILE A 105 4.33 -13.61 6.42
CA ILE A 105 4.27 -14.15 5.05
C ILE A 105 3.14 -15.18 5.04
N GLY A 106 2.02 -14.83 4.46
CA GLY A 106 0.82 -15.65 4.53
C GLY A 106 -0.09 -15.50 3.31
N LYS A 107 -0.90 -16.53 3.07
CA LYS A 107 -1.90 -16.50 2.01
C LYS A 107 -3.06 -15.58 2.38
N VAL A 108 -3.53 -14.83 1.39
CA VAL A 108 -4.74 -14.00 1.46
C VAL A 108 -5.67 -14.34 0.30
N TYR A 109 -6.94 -13.94 0.41
CA TYR A 109 -8.00 -14.41 -0.47
C TYR A 109 -8.84 -13.24 -0.96
N ARG A 110 -8.93 -13.07 -2.29
CA ARG A 110 -9.70 -12.00 -2.93
C ARG A 110 -10.59 -12.54 -4.03
N GLY A 111 -11.90 -12.32 -3.91
CA GLY A 111 -12.92 -12.82 -4.84
C GLY A 111 -12.97 -12.07 -6.18
N GLU A 112 -11.96 -11.28 -6.52
CA GLU A 112 -11.90 -10.56 -7.78
C GLU A 112 -11.74 -11.50 -9.01
N ARG A 113 -11.98 -10.94 -10.20
CA ARG A 113 -11.80 -11.69 -11.44
C ARG A 113 -10.34 -12.08 -11.63
N ALA A 114 -10.07 -13.39 -11.68
CA ALA A 114 -8.75 -13.92 -11.94
C ALA A 114 -8.24 -13.49 -13.33
N GLN A 115 -7.00 -12.99 -13.38
CA GLN A 115 -6.32 -12.62 -14.63
C GLN A 115 -4.81 -12.77 -14.44
N ARG A 116 -4.03 -12.58 -15.51
CA ARG A 116 -2.57 -12.69 -15.43
C ARG A 116 -2.02 -11.73 -14.37
N GLY A 117 -1.27 -12.28 -13.40
CA GLY A 117 -0.70 -11.53 -12.28
C GLY A 117 -1.69 -11.20 -11.15
N ARG A 118 -2.97 -11.64 -11.26
CA ARG A 118 -3.97 -11.48 -10.20
C ARG A 118 -4.62 -12.81 -9.87
N PHE A 119 -4.32 -13.30 -8.69
CA PHE A 119 -4.84 -14.56 -8.16
C PHE A 119 -5.91 -14.29 -7.10
N ARG A 120 -6.76 -15.28 -6.87
CA ARG A 120 -7.75 -15.30 -5.79
C ARG A 120 -7.18 -15.79 -4.46
N GLU A 121 -6.13 -16.59 -4.53
CA GLU A 121 -5.28 -16.97 -3.41
C GLU A 121 -3.85 -16.62 -3.77
N PHE A 122 -3.16 -15.83 -2.93
CA PHE A 122 -1.77 -15.46 -3.15
C PHE A 122 -1.08 -15.13 -1.82
N TYR A 123 0.24 -15.10 -1.82
CA TYR A 123 1.02 -14.69 -0.65
C TYR A 123 1.15 -13.18 -0.58
N GLN A 124 0.88 -12.61 0.59
CA GLN A 124 1.40 -11.32 1.01
C GLN A 124 2.63 -11.54 1.91
N ALA A 125 3.58 -10.62 1.83
CA ALA A 125 4.77 -10.57 2.67
C ALA A 125 4.86 -9.16 3.26
N ASP A 126 4.26 -8.99 4.41
CA ASP A 126 4.05 -7.70 5.06
C ASP A 126 5.06 -7.52 6.21
N ILE A 127 5.57 -6.30 6.32
CA ILE A 127 6.31 -5.81 7.49
C ILE A 127 5.59 -4.60 8.05
N ASP A 128 5.43 -4.53 9.36
CA ASP A 128 4.75 -3.42 10.04
C ASP A 128 5.52 -2.99 11.28
N ILE A 129 5.50 -1.69 11.51
CA ILE A 129 6.02 -1.07 12.72
C ILE A 129 4.86 -0.31 13.37
N ILE A 130 4.47 -0.72 14.55
CA ILE A 130 3.35 -0.13 15.27
C ILE A 130 3.88 0.61 16.48
N GLY A 131 3.65 1.92 16.53
CA GLY A 131 3.97 2.76 17.67
C GLY A 131 2.81 2.81 18.68
N ASP A 132 3.12 3.18 19.91
CA ASP A 132 2.15 3.52 20.94
C ASP A 132 2.13 5.04 21.13
N GLY A 133 1.09 5.69 20.63
CA GLY A 133 0.92 7.15 20.66
C GLY A 133 1.83 7.93 19.71
N LYS A 134 3.07 7.50 19.50
CA LYS A 134 4.05 8.15 18.62
C LYS A 134 4.87 7.13 17.84
N LEU A 135 5.11 7.42 16.57
CA LEU A 135 6.05 6.70 15.73
C LEU A 135 6.94 7.73 15.02
N ASP A 136 8.27 7.51 15.06
CA ASP A 136 9.22 8.42 14.42
C ASP A 136 9.14 8.35 12.91
N ILE A 137 9.24 9.50 12.24
CA ILE A 137 9.14 9.63 10.77
C ILE A 137 10.24 8.83 10.04
N THR A 138 11.36 8.54 10.68
CA THR A 138 12.42 7.71 10.08
C THR A 138 11.95 6.32 9.72
N ASN A 139 10.92 5.79 10.39
CA ASN A 139 10.31 4.50 10.04
C ASN A 139 9.69 4.53 8.64
N GLU A 140 9.18 5.68 8.18
CA GLU A 140 8.63 5.83 6.82
C GLU A 140 9.72 5.75 5.74
N ALA A 141 10.97 6.04 6.06
CA ALA A 141 12.11 5.83 5.18
C ALA A 141 12.72 4.43 5.35
N GLU A 142 12.68 3.86 6.54
CA GLU A 142 13.21 2.52 6.82
C GLU A 142 12.46 1.45 6.00
N ILE A 143 11.13 1.52 5.96
CA ILE A 143 10.32 0.54 5.20
C ILE A 143 10.71 0.48 3.71
N PRO A 144 10.76 1.58 2.94
CA PRO A 144 11.23 1.54 1.56
C PRO A 144 12.70 1.08 1.42
N SER A 145 13.57 1.39 2.39
CA SER A 145 14.95 0.89 2.38
C SER A 145 15.00 -0.63 2.53
N ILE A 146 14.13 -1.20 3.35
CA ILE A 146 13.98 -2.65 3.50
C ILE A 146 13.42 -3.28 2.22
N ILE A 147 12.48 -2.62 1.54
CA ILE A 147 11.98 -3.06 0.23
C ILE A 147 13.12 -3.08 -0.79
N TYR A 148 13.95 -2.03 -0.83
CA TYR A 148 15.14 -2.00 -1.68
C TYR A 148 16.08 -3.18 -1.42
N GLN A 149 16.43 -3.39 -0.15
CA GLN A 149 17.30 -4.49 0.26
C GLN A 149 16.70 -5.86 -0.07
N THR A 150 15.40 -6.01 0.13
CA THR A 150 14.64 -7.24 -0.17
C THR A 150 14.69 -7.55 -1.67
N PHE A 151 14.37 -6.58 -2.52
CA PHE A 151 14.37 -6.75 -3.97
C PHE A 151 15.76 -7.05 -4.51
N THR A 152 16.78 -6.38 -3.98
CA THR A 152 18.19 -6.66 -4.31
C THR A 152 18.57 -8.08 -3.91
N SER A 153 18.20 -8.53 -2.72
CA SER A 153 18.46 -9.89 -2.23
C SER A 153 17.73 -10.97 -3.04
N LEU A 154 16.56 -10.64 -3.60
CA LEU A 154 15.82 -11.50 -4.53
C LEU A 154 16.42 -11.52 -5.94
N GLY A 155 17.44 -10.71 -6.22
CA GLY A 155 18.10 -10.63 -7.53
C GLY A 155 17.43 -9.72 -8.54
N LEU A 156 16.52 -8.85 -8.10
CA LEU A 156 15.94 -7.82 -8.96
C LEU A 156 16.99 -6.74 -9.22
N THR A 157 17.30 -6.48 -10.49
CA THR A 157 18.34 -5.53 -10.91
C THR A 157 17.78 -4.21 -11.45
N ARG A 158 16.50 -4.17 -11.79
CA ARG A 158 15.83 -2.98 -12.33
C ARG A 158 14.48 -2.79 -11.67
N PHE A 159 14.43 -1.88 -10.73
CA PHE A 159 13.19 -1.46 -10.07
C PHE A 159 13.35 -0.06 -9.52
N GLN A 160 12.23 0.61 -9.30
CA GLN A 160 12.17 1.92 -8.69
C GLN A 160 11.04 1.93 -7.67
N ILE A 161 11.35 2.36 -6.45
CA ILE A 161 10.38 2.58 -5.38
C ILE A 161 9.87 4.00 -5.54
N ARG A 162 8.59 4.17 -5.81
CA ARG A 162 7.97 5.48 -5.94
C ARG A 162 7.32 5.86 -4.63
N VAL A 163 7.58 7.06 -4.18
CA VAL A 163 7.09 7.59 -2.90
C VAL A 163 6.39 8.92 -3.10
N ASN A 164 5.36 9.15 -2.31
CA ASN A 164 4.67 10.43 -2.18
C ASN A 164 4.23 10.63 -0.72
N ASN A 165 3.64 11.76 -0.40
CA ASN A 165 3.02 12.00 0.90
C ASN A 165 1.58 12.51 0.72
N ARG A 166 0.62 11.84 1.36
CA ARG A 166 -0.81 12.20 1.24
C ARG A 166 -1.13 13.59 1.77
N LYS A 167 -0.36 14.10 2.73
CA LYS A 167 -0.54 15.46 3.24
C LYS A 167 -0.25 16.52 2.15
N ILE A 168 0.72 16.25 1.27
CA ILE A 168 1.01 17.12 0.11
C ILE A 168 -0.22 17.18 -0.80
N LEU A 169 -0.78 16.03 -1.18
CA LEU A 169 -1.96 15.99 -2.04
C LEU A 169 -3.16 16.65 -1.38
N ASN A 170 -3.48 16.29 -0.14
CA ASN A 170 -4.60 16.86 0.61
C ASN A 170 -4.42 18.36 0.82
N GLY A 171 -3.23 18.82 1.17
CA GLY A 171 -2.93 20.24 1.34
C GLY A 171 -3.07 21.02 0.03
N PHE A 172 -2.61 20.44 -1.10
CA PHE A 172 -2.78 21.03 -2.41
C PHE A 172 -4.27 21.13 -2.81
N TYR A 173 -5.05 20.07 -2.59
CA TYR A 173 -6.50 20.12 -2.87
C TYR A 173 -7.23 21.11 -1.97
N ALA A 174 -6.80 21.27 -0.72
CA ALA A 174 -7.34 22.28 0.19
C ALA A 174 -7.04 23.72 -0.28
N MET A 175 -5.85 23.99 -0.87
CA MET A 175 -5.54 25.29 -1.50
C MET A 175 -6.50 25.62 -2.65
N LEU A 176 -7.06 24.61 -3.32
CA LEU A 176 -8.04 24.78 -4.40
C LEU A 176 -9.50 24.80 -3.89
N GLY A 177 -9.72 24.71 -2.56
CA GLY A 177 -11.05 24.62 -1.97
C GLY A 177 -11.73 23.25 -2.15
N LEU A 178 -10.95 22.17 -2.37
CA LEU A 178 -11.44 20.84 -2.74
C LEU A 178 -11.23 19.80 -1.62
N THR A 179 -11.26 20.22 -0.36
CA THR A 179 -11.02 19.32 0.79
C THR A 179 -12.00 18.16 0.83
N GLU A 180 -13.29 18.40 0.58
CA GLU A 180 -14.33 17.37 0.60
C GLU A 180 -14.20 16.38 -0.54
N GLN A 181 -13.75 16.84 -1.71
CA GLN A 181 -13.56 16.01 -2.90
C GLN A 181 -12.21 15.27 -2.94
N SER A 182 -11.32 15.51 -1.97
CA SER A 182 -9.93 15.00 -2.00
C SER A 182 -9.86 13.48 -2.17
N GLY A 183 -10.75 12.73 -1.53
CA GLY A 183 -10.82 11.27 -1.68
C GLY A 183 -11.19 10.81 -3.09
N ASP A 184 -12.16 11.45 -3.72
CA ASP A 184 -12.60 11.17 -5.09
C ASP A 184 -11.54 11.55 -6.11
N ILE A 185 -10.89 12.70 -5.91
CA ILE A 185 -9.76 13.15 -6.72
C ILE A 185 -8.63 12.11 -6.67
N MET A 186 -8.20 11.69 -5.48
CA MET A 186 -7.15 10.67 -5.32
C MET A 186 -7.51 9.35 -5.98
N ARG A 187 -8.75 8.86 -5.82
CA ARG A 187 -9.22 7.65 -6.49
C ARG A 187 -9.23 7.77 -8.01
N THR A 188 -9.45 8.96 -8.52
CA THR A 188 -9.43 9.24 -9.97
C THR A 188 -8.01 9.32 -10.49
N VAL A 189 -7.11 10.02 -9.79
CA VAL A 189 -5.68 10.14 -10.12
C VAL A 189 -4.98 8.77 -10.08
N ASP A 190 -5.30 7.89 -9.12
CA ASP A 190 -4.75 6.53 -9.03
C ASP A 190 -5.04 5.67 -10.28
N LYS A 191 -5.97 6.08 -11.12
CA LYS A 191 -6.25 5.42 -12.41
C LYS A 191 -5.39 5.93 -13.56
N LEU A 192 -4.52 6.93 -13.34
CA LEU A 192 -3.78 7.62 -14.41
C LEU A 192 -3.04 6.67 -15.34
N ASP A 193 -2.29 5.72 -14.79
CA ASP A 193 -1.54 4.72 -15.57
C ASP A 193 -2.45 3.77 -16.38
N LYS A 194 -3.71 3.58 -15.94
CA LYS A 194 -4.65 2.66 -16.57
C LYS A 194 -5.47 3.30 -17.68
N ILE A 195 -5.90 4.55 -17.48
CA ILE A 195 -6.85 5.20 -18.39
C ILE A 195 -6.28 6.41 -19.13
N GLY A 196 -5.11 6.90 -18.72
CA GLY A 196 -4.40 8.02 -19.33
C GLY A 196 -4.91 9.40 -18.89
N ALA A 197 -4.06 10.42 -19.05
CA ALA A 197 -4.26 11.78 -18.54
C ALA A 197 -5.57 12.43 -19.05
N GLY A 198 -5.89 12.28 -20.33
CA GLY A 198 -7.11 12.84 -20.90
C GLY A 198 -8.39 12.32 -20.24
N LYS A 199 -8.46 10.99 -20.01
CA LYS A 199 -9.61 10.39 -19.32
C LYS A 199 -9.65 10.74 -17.84
N VAL A 200 -8.51 10.81 -17.15
CA VAL A 200 -8.45 11.28 -15.76
C VAL A 200 -9.01 12.69 -15.67
N ARG A 201 -8.59 13.62 -16.55
CA ARG A 201 -9.11 14.98 -16.60
C ARG A 201 -10.63 14.99 -16.81
N THR A 202 -11.15 14.19 -17.73
CA THR A 202 -12.59 14.06 -17.97
C THR A 202 -13.32 13.56 -16.72
N CYS A 203 -12.82 12.50 -16.07
CA CYS A 203 -13.42 12.00 -14.82
C CYS A 203 -13.39 13.04 -13.70
N LEU A 204 -12.33 13.84 -13.59
CA LEU A 204 -12.27 14.93 -12.60
C LEU A 204 -13.39 15.97 -12.84
N THR A 205 -13.71 16.30 -14.08
CA THR A 205 -14.77 17.27 -14.39
C THR A 205 -16.17 16.66 -14.35
N GLU A 206 -16.35 15.46 -14.92
CA GLU A 206 -17.69 14.88 -15.11
C GLU A 206 -18.15 14.04 -13.91
N ASP A 207 -17.25 13.23 -13.33
CA ASP A 207 -17.60 12.30 -12.25
C ASP A 207 -17.41 12.93 -10.86
N VAL A 208 -16.33 13.73 -10.68
CA VAL A 208 -16.04 14.42 -9.39
C VAL A 208 -16.70 15.80 -9.32
N GLY A 209 -17.05 16.38 -10.48
CA GLY A 209 -17.76 17.68 -10.56
C GLY A 209 -16.84 18.91 -10.39
N LEU A 210 -15.55 18.79 -10.73
CA LEU A 210 -14.61 19.90 -10.69
C LEU A 210 -14.78 20.85 -11.87
N THR A 211 -14.39 22.13 -11.70
CA THR A 211 -14.27 23.02 -12.84
C THR A 211 -13.11 22.61 -13.76
N ALA A 212 -13.12 23.04 -15.01
CA ALA A 212 -12.04 22.76 -15.95
C ALA A 212 -10.69 23.28 -15.45
N GLU A 213 -10.69 24.48 -14.85
CA GLU A 213 -9.51 25.12 -14.28
C GLU A 213 -8.95 24.33 -13.10
N GLN A 214 -9.81 23.83 -12.19
CA GLN A 214 -9.39 22.99 -11.06
C GLN A 214 -8.80 21.66 -11.53
N ALA A 215 -9.45 21.02 -12.52
CA ALA A 215 -8.93 19.77 -13.10
C ALA A 215 -7.57 19.99 -13.79
N ASP A 216 -7.40 21.10 -14.54
CA ASP A 216 -6.14 21.43 -15.20
C ASP A 216 -5.02 21.75 -14.20
N GLU A 217 -5.35 22.39 -13.07
CA GLU A 217 -4.41 22.67 -11.99
C GLU A 217 -3.93 21.37 -11.32
N ILE A 218 -4.85 20.45 -11.05
CA ILE A 218 -4.50 19.12 -10.51
C ILE A 218 -3.62 18.36 -11.48
N MET A 219 -3.98 18.32 -12.76
CA MET A 219 -3.19 17.64 -13.79
C MET A 219 -1.78 18.22 -13.94
N ARG A 220 -1.64 19.56 -13.84
CA ARG A 220 -0.33 20.21 -13.83
C ARG A 220 0.49 19.82 -12.62
N PHE A 221 -0.11 19.85 -11.44
CA PHE A 221 0.56 19.50 -10.18
C PHE A 221 1.09 18.06 -10.19
N ILE A 222 0.24 17.07 -10.51
CA ILE A 222 0.67 15.66 -10.54
C ILE A 222 1.63 15.33 -11.69
N SER A 223 1.77 16.23 -12.67
CA SER A 223 2.71 16.09 -13.79
C SER A 223 4.11 16.67 -13.48
N ILE A 224 4.33 17.22 -12.28
CA ILE A 224 5.66 17.65 -11.86
C ILE A 224 6.57 16.42 -11.80
N THR A 225 7.62 16.39 -12.62
CA THR A 225 8.56 15.27 -12.76
C THR A 225 9.99 15.77 -12.89
N GLY A 226 10.95 14.88 -12.69
CA GLY A 226 12.37 15.18 -12.76
C GLY A 226 13.18 14.34 -11.78
N SER A 227 14.39 14.76 -11.44
CA SER A 227 15.10 14.18 -10.30
C SER A 227 14.36 14.48 -8.99
N ASN A 228 14.60 13.68 -7.96
CA ASN A 228 13.97 13.89 -6.65
C ASN A 228 14.13 15.33 -6.17
N ARG A 229 15.32 15.91 -6.34
CA ARG A 229 15.61 17.31 -6.00
C ARG A 229 14.73 18.28 -6.79
N GLN A 230 14.62 18.10 -8.11
CA GLN A 230 13.79 18.99 -8.95
C GLN A 230 12.32 18.94 -8.55
N VAL A 231 11.81 17.77 -8.22
CA VAL A 231 10.40 17.64 -7.75
C VAL A 231 10.24 18.34 -6.40
N LEU A 232 11.13 18.11 -5.45
CA LEU A 232 11.07 18.76 -4.13
C LEU A 232 11.24 20.29 -4.22
N ASP A 233 12.15 20.79 -5.08
CA ASP A 233 12.32 22.23 -5.34
C ASP A 233 11.05 22.85 -5.95
N ALA A 234 10.37 22.14 -6.87
CA ALA A 234 9.09 22.58 -7.42
C ALA A 234 7.97 22.61 -6.38
N LEU A 235 7.91 21.62 -5.49
CA LEU A 235 6.96 21.58 -4.37
C LEU A 235 7.22 22.72 -3.38
N ALA A 236 8.47 23.10 -3.13
CA ALA A 236 8.81 24.22 -2.26
C ALA A 236 8.20 25.56 -2.74
N GLY A 237 7.90 25.70 -4.03
CA GLY A 237 7.16 26.85 -4.57
C GLY A 237 5.72 27.02 -4.06
N TYR A 238 5.16 25.99 -3.44
CA TYR A 238 3.83 26.02 -2.81
C TYR A 238 3.87 26.22 -1.30
N GLN A 239 5.05 26.18 -0.69
CA GLN A 239 5.24 26.32 0.76
C GLN A 239 4.65 27.62 1.31
N GLY A 240 4.13 27.57 2.53
CA GLY A 240 3.49 28.70 3.21
C GLY A 240 2.04 28.97 2.77
N ARG A 241 1.48 28.17 1.86
CA ARG A 241 0.10 28.35 1.38
C ARG A 241 -0.92 27.51 2.17
N HIS A 242 -0.49 26.39 2.76
CA HIS A 242 -1.37 25.53 3.57
C HIS A 242 -0.54 24.67 4.52
N GLU A 243 -0.90 24.68 5.81
CA GLU A 243 -0.16 23.99 6.87
C GLU A 243 0.04 22.49 6.61
N LEU A 244 -1.02 21.80 6.16
CA LEU A 244 -0.96 20.36 5.87
C LEU A 244 0.00 20.05 4.72
N PHE A 245 0.08 20.93 3.71
CA PHE A 245 1.04 20.82 2.61
C PHE A 245 2.47 20.96 3.12
N ASP A 246 2.71 21.96 3.96
CA ASP A 246 4.04 22.25 4.53
C ASP A 246 4.54 21.08 5.38
N GLN A 247 3.66 20.52 6.22
CA GLN A 247 3.97 19.30 6.99
C GLN A 247 4.32 18.12 6.07
N GLY A 248 3.53 17.87 5.03
CA GLY A 248 3.78 16.80 4.08
C GLY A 248 5.10 16.97 3.31
N LEU A 249 5.44 18.22 2.96
CA LEU A 249 6.71 18.54 2.29
C LEU A 249 7.90 18.32 3.22
N GLU A 250 7.82 18.71 4.49
CA GLU A 250 8.85 18.46 5.49
C GLU A 250 9.07 16.96 5.72
N GLU A 251 7.97 16.20 5.85
CA GLU A 251 8.02 14.74 5.98
C GLU A 251 8.66 14.10 4.76
N LEU A 252 8.25 14.47 3.54
CA LEU A 252 8.80 13.90 2.30
C LEU A 252 10.29 14.24 2.12
N ASN A 253 10.71 15.46 2.44
CA ASN A 253 12.12 15.83 2.48
C ASN A 253 12.91 14.99 3.49
N THR A 254 12.35 14.73 4.64
CA THR A 254 12.95 13.89 5.67
C THR A 254 13.10 12.45 5.18
N VAL A 255 12.02 11.87 4.63
CA VAL A 255 12.01 10.50 4.09
C VAL A 255 13.04 10.34 2.97
N THR A 256 13.09 11.24 1.99
CA THR A 256 14.05 11.15 0.87
C THR A 256 15.50 11.28 1.34
N ARG A 257 15.78 12.16 2.30
CA ARG A 257 17.10 12.29 2.92
C ARG A 257 17.51 11.01 3.64
N TYR A 258 16.61 10.39 4.40
CA TYR A 258 16.91 9.14 5.10
C TYR A 258 17.02 7.94 4.16
N LEU A 259 16.25 7.88 3.06
CA LEU A 259 16.44 6.86 2.03
C LEU A 259 17.88 6.84 1.51
N SER A 260 18.41 8.01 1.17
CA SER A 260 19.81 8.14 0.75
C SER A 260 20.79 7.76 1.87
N ALA A 261 20.51 8.17 3.12
CA ALA A 261 21.35 7.83 4.28
C ALA A 261 21.34 6.33 4.60
N PHE A 262 20.23 5.63 4.34
CA PHE A 262 20.12 4.17 4.46
C PHE A 262 20.73 3.41 3.27
N GLY A 263 21.34 4.14 2.32
CA GLY A 263 22.07 3.54 1.20
C GLY A 263 21.20 3.10 0.02
N VAL A 264 19.98 3.63 -0.10
CA VAL A 264 19.16 3.42 -1.30
C VAL A 264 19.69 4.33 -2.41
N PRO A 265 20.17 3.80 -3.55
CA PRO A 265 20.65 4.62 -4.67
C PRO A 265 19.52 5.50 -5.24
N GLU A 266 19.86 6.68 -5.73
CA GLU A 266 18.88 7.64 -6.22
C GLU A 266 18.08 7.12 -7.43
N GLU A 267 18.68 6.27 -8.25
CA GLU A 267 17.99 5.60 -9.36
C GLU A 267 16.92 4.57 -8.92
N ASN A 268 16.98 4.10 -7.67
CA ASN A 268 16.06 3.10 -7.13
C ASN A 268 14.87 3.67 -6.37
N PHE A 269 14.81 5.01 -6.17
CA PHE A 269 13.61 5.65 -5.64
C PHE A 269 13.28 6.95 -6.35
N ALA A 270 12.01 7.30 -6.40
CA ALA A 270 11.55 8.54 -7.00
C ALA A 270 10.39 9.14 -6.22
N VAL A 271 10.38 10.45 -6.08
CA VAL A 271 9.21 11.20 -5.67
C VAL A 271 8.25 11.27 -6.85
N ASP A 272 7.03 10.78 -6.69
CA ASP A 272 6.04 10.68 -7.76
C ASP A 272 4.65 11.09 -7.25
N LEU A 273 4.21 12.27 -7.65
CA LEU A 273 2.94 12.86 -7.21
C LEU A 273 1.70 12.16 -7.77
N THR A 274 1.87 11.24 -8.72
CA THR A 274 0.77 10.41 -9.24
C THR A 274 0.43 9.27 -8.29
N ILE A 275 1.31 8.96 -7.31
CA ILE A 275 1.04 7.96 -6.28
C ILE A 275 0.05 8.55 -5.27
N ALA A 276 -1.22 8.29 -5.48
CA ALA A 276 -2.33 8.84 -4.69
C ALA A 276 -3.08 7.77 -3.90
N ARG A 277 -2.61 6.55 -3.81
CA ARG A 277 -3.18 5.36 -3.13
C ARG A 277 -4.59 5.56 -2.57
N GLY A 278 -5.58 4.92 -3.18
CA GLY A 278 -7.00 5.13 -2.88
C GLY A 278 -7.54 4.52 -1.58
N LEU A 279 -6.68 3.99 -0.69
CA LEU A 279 -7.11 3.41 0.59
C LEU A 279 -7.11 4.48 1.69
N ASP A 280 -8.24 4.63 2.38
CA ASP A 280 -8.49 5.72 3.33
C ASP A 280 -7.65 5.63 4.63
N TYR A 281 -6.94 4.52 4.86
CA TYR A 281 -6.10 4.37 6.05
C TYR A 281 -4.66 4.90 5.90
N TYR A 282 -4.24 5.30 4.71
CA TYR A 282 -2.95 5.98 4.52
C TYR A 282 -3.07 7.46 4.91
N THR A 283 -2.14 7.96 5.72
CA THR A 283 -2.17 9.36 6.21
C THR A 283 -0.89 10.15 5.93
N GLY A 284 0.24 9.48 5.76
CA GLY A 284 1.56 10.07 5.52
C GLY A 284 2.16 9.63 4.19
N THR A 285 3.39 9.10 4.25
CA THR A 285 4.13 8.57 3.08
C THR A 285 3.45 7.33 2.49
N VAL A 286 3.39 7.25 1.20
CA VAL A 286 2.79 6.17 0.41
C VAL A 286 3.73 5.75 -0.70
#